data_09641cb01fe82ba9840013d841cc0a29
#
_entry.id   09641cb01fe82ba9840013d841cc0a29
#
_cell.length_a   1.000
_cell.length_b   1.000
_cell.length_c   1.000
_cell.angle_alpha   90.00
_cell.angle_beta   90.00
_cell.angle_gamma   90.00
#
_symmetry.space_group_name_H-M   'P 1'
#
loop_
_entity.id
_entity.type
_entity.pdbx_description
1 polymer ?
#
loop_
_entity_poly.entity_id
_entity_poly.type
_entity_poly.pdbx_seq_one_letter_code
_entity_poly.pdbx_strand_id
1 'polypeptide(L)'
;MKKFLAILCALVLCLMCATAMAEGESHPKYVFMFIGDGMGNPQVTATQYYLGSIENPDSKFPVPADLSFTKFPYLGLVTTYDSSSFCPDSASTATSMASGKKTLSGVINYDETLTNPFSMAVSHIMNNKAGLSYTSYAHTGLQIPVYAYGVGAEKFSGLYDNTGIFTRTMDAMGLTTDAE
;
A
#
# COMPACT_ATOMS: atom_id res chain seq x y z
N MET A 1 19.41 0.52 56.74
CA MET A 1 18.71 -0.47 55.91
C MET A 1 17.72 0.16 54.94
N LYS A 2 16.72 0.97 55.35
CA LYS A 2 15.69 1.56 54.43
C LYS A 2 16.28 2.41 53.30
N LYS A 3 17.30 3.24 53.57
CA LYS A 3 17.97 4.08 52.58
C LYS A 3 18.77 3.27 51.52
N PHE A 4 19.40 2.18 51.97
CA PHE A 4 20.16 1.27 51.12
C PHE A 4 19.22 0.50 50.16
N LEU A 5 18.07 0.05 50.69
CA LEU A 5 17.04 -0.63 49.87
C LEU A 5 16.44 0.30 48.84
N ALA A 6 16.19 1.57 49.18
CA ALA A 6 15.67 2.57 48.22
C ALA A 6 16.67 2.86 47.09
N ILE A 7 17.97 2.96 47.40
CA ILE A 7 19.00 3.16 46.37
C ILE A 7 19.13 1.93 45.47
N LEU A 8 19.06 0.73 46.04
CA LEU A 8 19.09 -0.51 45.25
C LEU A 8 17.89 -0.63 44.35
N CYS A 9 16.67 -0.31 44.80
CA CYS A 9 15.49 -0.30 44.00
C CYS A 9 15.54 0.74 42.85
N ALA A 10 16.08 1.93 43.12
CA ALA A 10 16.27 2.96 42.10
C ALA A 10 17.30 2.52 41.04
N LEU A 11 18.40 1.88 41.44
CA LEU A 11 19.38 1.32 40.50
C LEU A 11 18.80 0.20 39.63
N VAL A 12 18.02 -0.70 40.20
CA VAL A 12 17.35 -1.78 39.45
C VAL A 12 16.32 -1.21 38.45
N LEU A 13 15.54 -0.21 38.86
CA LEU A 13 14.60 0.49 37.98
C LEU A 13 15.34 1.21 36.84
N CYS A 14 16.44 1.90 37.13
CA CYS A 14 17.26 2.54 36.08
C CYS A 14 17.89 1.50 35.14
N LEU A 15 18.33 0.35 35.64
CA LEU A 15 18.86 -0.73 34.81
C LEU A 15 17.77 -1.35 33.93
N MET A 16 16.56 -1.55 34.44
CA MET A 16 15.40 -2.03 33.65
C MET A 16 14.95 -1.02 32.60
N CYS A 17 14.99 0.29 32.90
CA CYS A 17 14.73 1.33 31.90
C CYS A 17 15.85 1.38 30.84
N ALA A 18 17.11 1.19 31.20
CA ALA A 18 18.22 1.18 30.25
C ALA A 18 18.18 -0.02 29.30
N THR A 19 17.75 -1.20 29.79
CA THR A 19 17.57 -2.37 28.91
C THR A 19 16.35 -2.22 27.97
N ALA A 20 15.28 -1.56 28.40
CA ALA A 20 14.14 -1.27 27.55
C ALA A 20 14.44 -0.25 26.43
N MET A 21 15.48 0.60 26.62
CA MET A 21 15.94 1.56 25.61
C MET A 21 17.02 0.96 24.68
N ALA A 22 17.49 -0.26 24.95
CA ALA A 22 18.56 -0.92 24.20
C ALA A 22 18.07 -1.92 23.15
N GLU A 23 16.75 -2.09 22.97
CA GLU A 23 16.21 -2.72 21.76
C GLU A 23 16.39 -1.71 20.63
N GLY A 24 17.52 -1.82 19.91
CA GLY A 24 17.74 -1.08 18.68
C GLY A 24 16.56 -1.33 17.73
N GLU A 25 16.09 -0.29 17.03
CA GLU A 25 15.01 -0.43 16.06
C GLU A 25 15.32 -1.61 15.15
N SER A 26 14.42 -2.59 15.15
CA SER A 26 14.52 -3.75 14.27
C SER A 26 14.16 -3.32 12.87
N HIS A 27 15.12 -3.32 11.95
CA HIS A 27 14.90 -3.01 10.55
C HIS A 27 14.76 -4.28 9.72
N PRO A 28 13.86 -4.33 8.73
CA PRO A 28 13.78 -5.47 7.82
C PRO A 28 15.02 -5.54 6.94
N LYS A 29 15.52 -6.76 6.69
CA LYS A 29 16.62 -6.99 5.73
C LYS A 29 16.16 -6.86 4.28
N TYR A 30 14.89 -7.17 4.02
CA TYR A 30 14.28 -7.19 2.70
C TYR A 30 12.90 -6.57 2.77
N VAL A 31 12.57 -5.77 1.76
CA VAL A 31 11.22 -5.25 1.54
C VAL A 31 10.73 -5.80 0.19
N PHE A 32 9.57 -6.43 0.20
CA PHE A 32 8.91 -6.94 -1.00
C PHE A 32 7.71 -6.03 -1.29
N MET A 33 7.72 -5.38 -2.44
CA MET A 33 6.61 -4.56 -2.90
C MET A 33 5.89 -5.26 -4.06
N PHE A 34 4.59 -5.46 -3.90
CA PHE A 34 3.70 -5.99 -4.92
C PHE A 34 2.81 -4.87 -5.40
N ILE A 35 2.85 -4.58 -6.69
CA ILE A 35 2.08 -3.50 -7.31
C ILE A 35 0.99 -4.14 -8.17
N GLY A 36 -0.27 -3.93 -7.76
CA GLY A 36 -1.43 -4.23 -8.59
C GLY A 36 -1.73 -3.03 -9.48
N ASP A 37 -1.29 -3.05 -10.73
CA ASP A 37 -1.49 -1.94 -11.63
C ASP A 37 -2.98 -1.74 -11.93
N GLY A 38 -3.46 -0.51 -11.74
CA GLY A 38 -4.86 -0.15 -11.81
C GLY A 38 -5.75 -0.74 -10.71
N MET A 39 -5.18 -1.38 -9.68
CA MET A 39 -5.91 -2.05 -8.61
C MET A 39 -6.26 -1.08 -7.46
N GLY A 40 -7.39 -0.42 -7.57
CA GLY A 40 -7.97 0.38 -6.49
C GLY A 40 -8.94 -0.42 -5.60
N ASN A 41 -9.53 0.25 -4.61
CA ASN A 41 -10.54 -0.37 -3.74
C ASN A 41 -11.72 -1.03 -4.49
N PRO A 42 -12.26 -0.44 -5.57
CA PRO A 42 -13.33 -1.09 -6.33
C PRO A 42 -12.93 -2.46 -6.88
N GLN A 43 -11.70 -2.61 -7.39
CA GLN A 43 -11.20 -3.86 -7.94
C GLN A 43 -11.00 -4.91 -6.84
N VAL A 44 -10.48 -4.52 -5.69
CA VAL A 44 -10.35 -5.39 -4.51
C VAL A 44 -11.72 -5.90 -4.08
N THR A 45 -12.69 -5.00 -3.90
CA THR A 45 -14.06 -5.34 -3.48
C THR A 45 -14.76 -6.23 -4.52
N ALA A 46 -14.64 -5.91 -5.81
CA ALA A 46 -15.22 -6.72 -6.88
C ALA A 46 -14.65 -8.15 -6.88
N THR A 47 -13.33 -8.29 -6.65
CA THR A 47 -12.69 -9.59 -6.55
C THR A 47 -13.21 -10.40 -5.35
N GLN A 48 -13.39 -9.76 -4.19
CA GLN A 48 -13.96 -10.41 -3.01
C GLN A 48 -15.38 -10.93 -3.28
N TYR A 49 -16.21 -10.12 -3.93
CA TYR A 49 -17.58 -10.53 -4.26
C TYR A 49 -17.63 -11.63 -5.29
N TYR A 50 -16.81 -11.54 -6.34
CA TYR A 50 -16.74 -12.55 -7.39
C TYR A 50 -16.29 -13.92 -6.82
N LEU A 51 -15.18 -13.95 -6.09
CA LEU A 51 -14.68 -15.17 -5.47
C LEU A 51 -15.67 -15.72 -4.44
N GLY A 52 -16.23 -14.86 -3.61
CA GLY A 52 -17.23 -15.24 -2.62
C GLY A 52 -18.48 -15.88 -3.23
N SER A 53 -18.91 -15.42 -4.41
CA SER A 53 -20.04 -16.02 -5.15
C SER A 53 -19.71 -17.39 -5.73
N ILE A 54 -18.46 -17.63 -6.11
CA ILE A 54 -17.99 -18.94 -6.60
C ILE A 54 -17.83 -19.93 -5.45
N GLU A 55 -17.27 -19.48 -4.33
CA GLU A 55 -17.02 -20.31 -3.17
C GLU A 55 -18.30 -20.67 -2.41
N ASN A 56 -19.36 -19.86 -2.53
CA ASN A 56 -20.62 -20.01 -1.83
C ASN A 56 -21.84 -19.95 -2.78
N PRO A 57 -21.94 -20.84 -3.79
CA PRO A 57 -22.96 -20.73 -4.84
C PRO A 57 -24.39 -20.91 -4.33
N ASP A 58 -24.58 -21.65 -3.23
CA ASP A 58 -25.87 -21.95 -2.64
C ASP A 58 -26.26 -21.01 -1.49
N SER A 59 -25.44 -20.01 -1.21
CA SER A 59 -25.71 -19.06 -0.13
C SER A 59 -26.86 -18.11 -0.50
N LYS A 60 -27.82 -17.97 0.44
CA LYS A 60 -28.92 -17.00 0.29
C LYS A 60 -28.50 -15.55 0.49
N PHE A 61 -27.33 -15.33 1.06
CA PHE A 61 -26.80 -14.01 1.37
C PHE A 61 -25.43 -13.83 0.70
N PRO A 62 -25.05 -12.60 0.31
CA PRO A 62 -23.72 -12.33 -0.19
C PRO A 62 -22.66 -12.66 0.88
N VAL A 63 -21.67 -13.44 0.50
CA VAL A 63 -20.52 -13.80 1.34
C VAL A 63 -19.26 -13.37 0.59
N PRO A 64 -18.64 -12.24 0.92
CA PRO A 64 -17.39 -11.83 0.30
C PRO A 64 -16.26 -12.81 0.64
N ALA A 65 -15.40 -13.13 -0.32
CA ALA A 65 -14.20 -13.92 -0.06
C ALA A 65 -13.14 -13.08 0.68
N ASP A 66 -12.32 -13.76 1.46
CA ASP A 66 -11.16 -13.18 2.11
C ASP A 66 -9.96 -13.17 1.15
N LEU A 67 -9.37 -12.00 0.95
CA LEU A 67 -8.08 -11.88 0.27
C LEU A 67 -6.96 -11.76 1.32
N SER A 68 -5.86 -12.50 1.14
CA SER A 68 -4.80 -12.60 2.15
C SER A 68 -4.25 -11.23 2.57
N PHE A 69 -4.01 -10.34 1.62
CA PHE A 69 -3.43 -9.02 1.87
C PHE A 69 -4.42 -8.05 2.56
N THR A 70 -5.74 -8.25 2.45
CA THR A 70 -6.71 -7.40 3.15
C THR A 70 -6.73 -7.66 4.66
N LYS A 71 -6.06 -8.72 5.12
CA LYS A 71 -5.87 -9.05 6.54
C LYS A 71 -4.57 -8.49 7.12
N PHE A 72 -3.79 -7.77 6.35
CA PHE A 72 -2.58 -7.14 6.86
C PHE A 72 -2.93 -6.07 7.89
N PRO A 73 -2.13 -5.96 8.98
CA PRO A 73 -2.49 -5.13 10.13
C PRO A 73 -2.43 -3.63 9.87
N TYR A 74 -1.70 -3.21 8.83
CA TYR A 74 -1.51 -1.80 8.53
C TYR A 74 -2.05 -1.47 7.15
N LEU A 75 -2.86 -0.41 7.10
CA LEU A 75 -3.49 0.11 5.90
C LEU A 75 -3.16 1.59 5.75
N GLY A 76 -2.64 1.96 4.60
CA GLY A 76 -2.50 3.33 4.14
C GLY A 76 -3.32 3.59 2.89
N LEU A 77 -3.46 4.87 2.55
CA LEU A 77 -4.02 5.34 1.30
C LEU A 77 -3.01 6.29 0.66
N VAL A 78 -2.78 6.16 -0.62
CA VAL A 78 -1.88 7.03 -1.37
C VAL A 78 -2.61 7.82 -2.44
N THR A 79 -2.25 9.09 -2.58
CA THR A 79 -2.60 9.90 -3.73
C THR A 79 -1.63 9.57 -4.87
N THR A 80 -2.13 9.50 -6.10
CA THR A 80 -1.34 9.00 -7.23
C THR A 80 -0.99 10.06 -8.27
N TYR A 81 -1.52 11.29 -8.18
CA TYR A 81 -1.27 12.35 -9.16
C TYR A 81 0.23 12.49 -9.49
N ASP A 82 0.54 12.88 -10.71
CA ASP A 82 1.89 13.21 -11.16
C ASP A 82 2.07 14.75 -11.35
N SER A 83 3.19 15.18 -11.89
CA SER A 83 3.48 16.61 -12.07
C SER A 83 2.63 17.28 -13.15
N SER A 84 1.91 16.52 -13.99
CA SER A 84 1.15 17.00 -15.12
C SER A 84 -0.32 16.61 -15.09
N SER A 85 -0.74 15.64 -14.27
CA SER A 85 -2.10 15.09 -14.29
C SER A 85 -2.56 14.64 -12.89
N PHE A 86 -3.85 14.88 -12.60
CA PHE A 86 -4.53 14.27 -11.45
C PHE A 86 -4.89 12.79 -11.68
N CYS A 87 -4.86 12.34 -12.94
CA CYS A 87 -5.12 10.98 -13.36
C CYS A 87 -3.89 10.43 -14.08
N PRO A 88 -2.83 10.10 -13.33
CA PRO A 88 -1.53 9.75 -13.89
C PRO A 88 -1.56 8.37 -14.56
N ASP A 89 -0.52 8.10 -15.34
CA ASP A 89 -0.25 6.78 -15.88
C ASP A 89 0.61 5.91 -14.94
N SER A 90 0.77 4.64 -15.33
CA SER A 90 1.57 3.67 -14.57
C SER A 90 3.06 4.04 -14.53
N ALA A 91 3.59 4.67 -15.59
CA ALA A 91 4.99 5.02 -15.73
C ALA A 91 5.40 6.11 -14.74
N SER A 92 4.64 7.21 -14.69
CA SER A 92 4.88 8.32 -13.78
C SER A 92 4.69 7.93 -12.31
N THR A 93 3.67 7.10 -12.01
CA THR A 93 3.43 6.62 -10.64
C THR A 93 4.48 5.63 -10.18
N ALA A 94 4.95 4.71 -11.05
CA ALA A 94 6.05 3.81 -10.73
C ALA A 94 7.33 4.58 -10.40
N THR A 95 7.64 5.63 -11.17
CA THR A 95 8.78 6.52 -10.88
C THR A 95 8.64 7.18 -9.52
N SER A 96 7.46 7.71 -9.20
CA SER A 96 7.21 8.37 -7.91
C SER A 96 7.42 7.43 -6.73
N MET A 97 6.93 6.17 -6.84
CA MET A 97 7.11 5.15 -5.82
C MET A 97 8.57 4.68 -5.67
N ALA A 98 9.33 4.66 -6.76
CA ALA A 98 10.71 4.16 -6.77
C ALA A 98 11.75 5.21 -6.40
N SER A 99 11.48 6.50 -6.65
CA SER A 99 12.45 7.58 -6.48
C SER A 99 12.09 8.60 -5.40
N GLY A 100 10.84 8.59 -4.93
CA GLY A 100 10.32 9.62 -4.04
C GLY A 100 10.10 10.98 -4.72
N LYS A 101 10.10 11.03 -6.04
CA LYS A 101 9.98 12.28 -6.82
C LYS A 101 8.87 12.16 -7.86
N LYS A 102 8.08 13.24 -8.02
CA LYS A 102 7.09 13.34 -9.09
C LYS A 102 7.77 13.51 -10.44
N THR A 103 7.16 12.93 -11.48
CA THR A 103 7.56 13.13 -12.87
C THR A 103 6.35 13.47 -13.73
N LEU A 104 6.55 13.71 -15.01
CA LEU A 104 5.48 13.97 -15.96
C LEU A 104 4.84 12.64 -16.43
N SER A 105 3.57 12.67 -16.82
CA SER A 105 2.91 11.52 -17.45
C SER A 105 3.72 11.02 -18.66
N GLY A 106 3.86 9.70 -18.79
CA GLY A 106 4.52 9.07 -19.93
C GLY A 106 6.04 9.11 -19.94
N VAL A 107 6.71 9.63 -18.90
CA VAL A 107 8.17 9.89 -18.98
C VAL A 107 9.02 8.63 -18.95
N ILE A 108 8.60 7.52 -18.39
CA ILE A 108 9.40 6.28 -18.36
C ILE A 108 9.15 5.39 -19.58
N ASN A 109 7.91 5.29 -20.03
CA ASN A 109 7.56 4.56 -21.23
C ASN A 109 6.75 5.47 -22.13
N TYR A 110 7.40 6.01 -23.13
CA TYR A 110 6.71 6.62 -24.25
C TYR A 110 6.05 5.49 -25.04
N ASP A 111 4.83 5.15 -24.64
CA ASP A 111 3.96 4.35 -25.46
C ASP A 111 2.61 5.07 -25.53
N GLU A 112 2.31 5.54 -26.74
CA GLU A 112 0.98 5.99 -27.08
C GLU A 112 0.06 4.82 -26.76
N THR A 113 -0.81 4.99 -25.77
CA THR A 113 -1.79 3.99 -25.36
C THR A 113 -2.64 3.59 -26.55
N LEU A 114 -2.19 2.59 -27.27
CA LEU A 114 -3.03 1.83 -28.17
C LEU A 114 -4.06 1.12 -27.30
N THR A 115 -5.19 1.79 -27.08
CA THR A 115 -6.39 1.14 -26.56
C THR A 115 -6.70 -0.03 -27.47
N ASN A 116 -6.37 -1.25 -27.01
CA ASN A 116 -6.65 -2.44 -27.78
C ASN A 116 -8.16 -2.69 -27.73
N PRO A 117 -8.92 -2.53 -28.85
CA PRO A 117 -10.38 -2.66 -28.88
C PRO A 117 -10.84 -4.05 -28.40
N PHE A 118 -10.02 -5.08 -28.61
CA PHE A 118 -10.34 -6.45 -28.17
C PHE A 118 -10.28 -6.56 -26.63
N SER A 119 -9.22 -6.04 -26.00
CA SER A 119 -9.11 -6.03 -24.54
C SER A 119 -10.24 -5.22 -23.89
N MET A 120 -10.64 -4.11 -24.51
CA MET A 120 -11.79 -3.31 -24.08
C MET A 120 -13.09 -4.12 -24.13
N ALA A 121 -13.36 -4.80 -25.24
CA ALA A 121 -14.56 -5.62 -25.42
C ALA A 121 -14.62 -6.77 -24.40
N VAL A 122 -13.50 -7.47 -24.19
CA VAL A 122 -13.40 -8.55 -23.18
C VAL A 122 -13.65 -8.01 -21.77
N SER A 123 -13.07 -6.88 -21.41
CA SER A 123 -13.27 -6.22 -20.12
C SER A 123 -14.74 -5.85 -19.89
N HIS A 124 -15.42 -5.30 -20.91
CA HIS A 124 -16.85 -5.00 -20.85
C HIS A 124 -17.71 -6.24 -20.59
N ILE A 125 -17.46 -7.33 -21.32
CA ILE A 125 -18.21 -8.58 -21.17
C ILE A 125 -18.01 -9.15 -19.76
N MET A 126 -16.77 -9.15 -19.26
CA MET A 126 -16.43 -9.65 -17.92
C MET A 126 -17.12 -8.82 -16.84
N ASN A 127 -17.04 -7.50 -16.93
CA ASN A 127 -17.66 -6.60 -15.97
C ASN A 127 -19.18 -6.75 -15.94
N ASN A 128 -19.84 -6.79 -17.12
CA ASN A 128 -21.29 -6.99 -17.20
C ASN A 128 -21.73 -8.32 -16.60
N LYS A 129 -20.97 -9.42 -16.83
CA LYS A 129 -21.26 -10.73 -16.23
C LYS A 129 -21.09 -10.72 -14.70
N ALA A 130 -20.15 -9.92 -14.20
CA ALA A 130 -19.92 -9.75 -12.76
C ALA A 130 -20.90 -8.75 -12.10
N GLY A 131 -21.82 -8.15 -12.86
CA GLY A 131 -22.73 -7.12 -12.36
C GLY A 131 -22.04 -5.78 -12.05
N LEU A 132 -20.86 -5.54 -12.65
CA LEU A 132 -20.05 -4.34 -12.45
C LEU A 132 -20.23 -3.36 -13.61
N SER A 133 -20.33 -2.08 -13.31
CA SER A 133 -20.39 -1.00 -14.30
C SER A 133 -19.39 0.08 -13.93
N TYR A 134 -18.62 0.52 -14.92
CA TYR A 134 -17.67 1.63 -14.80
C TYR A 134 -18.10 2.78 -15.69
N THR A 135 -18.06 3.99 -15.14
CA THR A 135 -18.45 5.22 -15.85
C THR A 135 -17.37 5.78 -16.75
N SER A 136 -16.13 5.29 -16.60
CA SER A 136 -14.95 5.73 -17.36
C SER A 136 -14.01 4.56 -17.60
N TYR A 137 -13.35 4.56 -18.77
CA TYR A 137 -12.25 3.66 -19.13
C TYR A 137 -10.89 4.35 -19.10
N ALA A 138 -10.86 5.61 -18.66
CA ALA A 138 -9.64 6.36 -18.47
C ALA A 138 -9.09 6.14 -17.04
N HIS A 139 -7.84 6.52 -16.84
CA HIS A 139 -7.25 6.61 -15.49
C HIS A 139 -8.11 7.51 -14.61
N THR A 140 -8.14 7.20 -13.33
CA THR A 140 -8.86 7.98 -12.31
C THR A 140 -7.90 8.44 -11.23
N GLY A 141 -8.18 9.60 -10.63
CA GLY A 141 -7.39 10.15 -9.52
C GLY A 141 -7.81 9.62 -8.15
N LEU A 142 -8.32 8.40 -8.07
CA LEU A 142 -8.73 7.80 -6.80
C LEU A 142 -7.50 7.42 -5.96
N GLN A 143 -7.67 7.51 -4.65
CA GLN A 143 -6.68 7.02 -3.69
C GLN A 143 -6.57 5.51 -3.77
N ILE A 144 -5.34 5.01 -3.74
CA ILE A 144 -5.02 3.59 -3.82
C ILE A 144 -4.65 3.06 -2.43
N PRO A 145 -5.20 1.92 -2.00
CA PRO A 145 -4.84 1.32 -0.72
C PRO A 145 -3.44 0.72 -0.75
N VAL A 146 -2.74 0.87 0.37
CA VAL A 146 -1.43 0.24 0.64
C VAL A 146 -1.60 -0.67 1.84
N TYR A 147 -1.44 -1.96 1.65
CA TYR A 147 -1.48 -2.96 2.71
C TYR A 147 -0.06 -3.32 3.11
N ALA A 148 0.26 -3.24 4.41
CA ALA A 148 1.61 -3.50 4.89
C ALA A 148 1.64 -4.52 6.03
N TYR A 149 2.68 -5.35 6.03
CA TYR A 149 2.89 -6.40 7.03
C TYR A 149 4.39 -6.59 7.32
N GLY A 150 4.74 -6.80 8.57
CA GLY A 150 6.10 -7.06 9.02
C GLY A 150 6.70 -5.91 9.82
N VAL A 151 8.01 -5.98 10.04
CA VAL A 151 8.75 -4.96 10.79
C VAL A 151 8.76 -3.65 10.03
N GLY A 152 8.40 -2.53 10.68
CA GLY A 152 8.32 -1.20 10.07
C GLY A 152 7.04 -0.95 9.25
N ALA A 153 6.12 -1.92 9.21
CA ALA A 153 4.88 -1.81 8.41
C ALA A 153 3.94 -0.72 8.91
N GLU A 154 3.97 -0.36 10.20
CA GLU A 154 3.21 0.73 10.81
C GLU A 154 3.47 2.07 10.15
N LYS A 155 4.67 2.27 9.58
CA LYS A 155 5.08 3.48 8.88
C LYS A 155 4.25 3.75 7.61
N PHE A 156 3.60 2.72 7.05
CA PHE A 156 2.77 2.81 5.84
C PHE A 156 1.30 3.15 6.12
N SER A 157 0.95 3.40 7.37
CA SER A 157 -0.41 3.80 7.77
C SER A 157 -0.71 5.26 7.42
N GLY A 158 -2.01 5.59 7.27
CA GLY A 158 -2.49 6.94 7.04
C GLY A 158 -2.61 7.31 5.56
N LEU A 159 -2.90 8.59 5.30
CA LEU A 159 -3.02 9.15 3.96
C LEU A 159 -1.74 9.91 3.61
N TYR A 160 -1.14 9.59 2.48
CA TYR A 160 0.09 10.22 2.01
C TYR A 160 0.20 10.18 0.48
N ASP A 161 1.19 10.87 -0.04
CA ASP A 161 1.49 10.87 -1.48
C ASP A 161 2.24 9.61 -1.90
N ASN A 162 2.13 9.20 -3.16
CA ASN A 162 2.83 8.01 -3.67
C ASN A 162 4.36 8.10 -3.60
N THR A 163 4.93 9.32 -3.60
CA THR A 163 6.37 9.54 -3.31
C THR A 163 6.74 9.12 -1.89
N GLY A 164 5.79 9.21 -0.97
CA GLY A 164 5.95 8.78 0.41
C GLY A 164 6.18 7.27 0.57
N ILE A 165 5.87 6.45 -0.43
CA ILE A 165 6.20 5.00 -0.41
C ILE A 165 7.72 4.83 -0.36
N PHE A 166 8.46 5.58 -1.19
CA PHE A 166 9.92 5.56 -1.17
C PHE A 166 10.48 5.95 0.20
N THR A 167 10.12 7.12 0.71
CA THR A 167 10.66 7.63 1.97
C THR A 167 10.33 6.73 3.16
N ARG A 168 9.11 6.18 3.22
CA ARG A 168 8.68 5.24 4.26
C ARG A 168 9.40 3.90 4.16
N THR A 169 9.71 3.43 2.95
CA THR A 169 10.51 2.22 2.74
C THR A 169 11.94 2.43 3.23
N MET A 170 12.57 3.55 2.89
CA MET A 170 13.90 3.89 3.36
C MET A 170 13.95 4.00 4.88
N ASP A 171 12.98 4.71 5.47
CA ASP A 171 12.86 4.84 6.92
C ASP A 171 12.62 3.49 7.62
N ALA A 172 11.76 2.61 7.07
CA ALA A 172 11.56 1.27 7.61
C ALA A 172 12.85 0.44 7.61
N MET A 173 13.67 0.59 6.59
CA MET A 173 14.97 -0.08 6.47
C MET A 173 16.09 0.57 7.30
N GLY A 174 15.82 1.66 8.00
CA GLY A 174 16.84 2.44 8.74
C GLY A 174 17.83 3.16 7.83
N LEU A 175 17.44 3.43 6.59
CA LEU A 175 18.25 4.15 5.63
C LEU A 175 17.82 5.62 5.62
N THR A 176 18.78 6.53 5.80
CA THR A 176 18.50 7.97 5.68
C THR A 176 18.31 8.32 4.21
N THR A 177 17.23 9.00 3.90
CA THR A 177 17.12 9.72 2.64
C THR A 177 17.70 11.11 2.88
N ASP A 178 18.87 11.39 2.34
CA ASP A 178 19.33 12.76 2.17
C ASP A 178 18.46 13.40 1.09
N ALA A 179 17.21 13.68 1.46
CA ALA A 179 16.28 14.41 0.61
C ALA A 179 16.51 15.89 0.89
N GLU A 180 17.43 16.51 0.12
CA GLU A 180 17.39 17.94 -0.13
C GLU A 180 16.28 18.29 -1.11
#